data_b92c50282d72f9d64f90b871616cbd2a
#
_entry.id   b92c50282d72f9d64f90b871616cbd2a
#
_cell.length_a   1.000
_cell.length_b   1.000
_cell.length_c   1.000
_cell.angle_alpha   90.00
_cell.angle_beta   90.00
_cell.angle_gamma   90.00
#
_symmetry.space_group_name_H-M   'P 1'
#
loop_
_entity.id
_entity.type
_entity.pdbx_description
1 polymer ?
#
loop_
_entity_poly.entity_id
_entity_poly.type
_entity_poly.pdbx_seq_one_letter_code
_entity_poly.pdbx_strand_id
1 'polypeptide(L)'
;MHGYELRKRLNLMLGWGRVLSYGSLYPALKKMLRANLITEVAGPATTSTRRPRITYEVTPAGTEHFQRLMSEVGPTAWEDDNFDIRFAFFSSTDMEIRLRVLEGRRSRLQERLDRVQGELERTQAEVNRYAAELQRHGVESVEREVRWLSDLIQAERGGDGQPAPAPTHD
;
A
#
# COMPACT_ATOMS: atom_id res chain seq x y z
N MET A 1 -6.18 20.63 -2.36
CA MET A 1 -4.90 20.20 -3.00
C MET A 1 -5.09 20.10 -4.51
N HIS A 2 -4.11 20.52 -5.30
CA HIS A 2 -4.17 20.43 -6.78
C HIS A 2 -3.83 19.02 -7.27
N GLY A 3 -4.40 18.62 -8.41
CA GLY A 3 -4.18 17.26 -8.96
C GLY A 3 -2.71 16.92 -9.23
N TYR A 4 -1.87 17.88 -9.65
CA TYR A 4 -0.42 17.67 -9.80
C TYR A 4 0.27 17.37 -8.47
N GLU A 5 -0.02 18.14 -7.44
CA GLU A 5 0.54 17.98 -6.10
C GLU A 5 0.08 16.67 -5.46
N LEU A 6 -1.20 16.33 -5.64
CA LEU A 6 -1.77 15.07 -5.19
C LEU A 6 -1.02 13.87 -5.81
N ARG A 7 -0.78 13.90 -7.12
CA ARG A 7 0.00 12.84 -7.80
C ARG A 7 1.40 12.71 -7.22
N LYS A 8 2.10 13.83 -7.01
CA LYS A 8 3.45 13.84 -6.46
C LYS A 8 3.48 13.21 -5.06
N ARG A 9 2.54 13.59 -4.20
CA ARG A 9 2.43 13.05 -2.84
C ARG A 9 2.09 11.57 -2.83
N LEU A 10 1.12 11.14 -3.64
CA LEU A 10 0.75 9.73 -3.73
C LEU A 10 1.91 8.86 -4.24
N ASN A 11 2.66 9.33 -5.24
CA ASN A 11 3.83 8.60 -5.73
C ASN A 11 4.95 8.52 -4.69
N LEU A 12 5.12 9.54 -3.84
CA LEU A 12 6.07 9.50 -2.73
C LEU A 12 5.62 8.53 -1.62
N MET A 13 4.32 8.50 -1.32
CA MET A 13 3.78 7.62 -0.26
C MET A 13 3.76 6.15 -0.66
N LEU A 14 3.43 5.86 -1.93
CA LEU A 14 3.30 4.49 -2.43
C LEU A 14 4.63 3.87 -2.90
N GLY A 15 5.71 4.66 -2.87
CA GLY A 15 7.05 4.20 -3.19
C GLY A 15 7.22 3.80 -4.67
N TRP A 16 8.27 3.00 -4.94
CA TRP A 16 8.69 2.63 -6.31
C TRP A 16 7.75 1.62 -6.99
N GLY A 17 6.94 0.89 -6.22
CA GLY A 17 6.08 -0.17 -6.75
C GLY A 17 4.85 0.34 -7.51
N ARG A 18 4.41 1.58 -7.27
CA ARG A 18 3.21 2.15 -7.91
C ARG A 18 3.43 3.58 -8.36
N VAL A 19 3.49 3.76 -9.66
CA VAL A 19 3.52 5.09 -10.29
C VAL A 19 2.13 5.44 -10.82
N LEU A 20 1.47 6.40 -10.17
CA LEU A 20 0.21 6.94 -10.65
C LEU A 20 0.45 7.85 -11.86
N SER A 21 -0.13 7.46 -13.00
CA SER A 21 -0.13 8.27 -14.21
C SER A 21 -1.24 9.34 -14.17
N TYR A 22 -1.13 10.36 -15.01
CA TYR A 22 -2.24 11.31 -15.21
C TYR A 22 -3.47 10.63 -15.81
N GLY A 23 -3.25 9.62 -16.67
CA GLY A 23 -4.32 8.84 -17.29
C GLY A 23 -5.15 8.05 -16.30
N SER A 24 -4.60 7.64 -15.16
CA SER A 24 -5.34 6.96 -14.09
C SER A 24 -5.91 7.92 -13.03
N LEU A 25 -5.18 8.98 -12.69
CA LEU A 25 -5.57 9.90 -11.62
C LEU A 25 -6.83 10.71 -11.97
N TYR A 26 -6.88 11.37 -13.13
CA TYR A 26 -8.01 12.22 -13.46
C TYR A 26 -9.35 11.49 -13.64
N PRO A 27 -9.41 10.31 -14.26
CA PRO A 27 -10.63 9.49 -14.25
C PRO A 27 -11.07 9.09 -12.83
N ALA A 28 -10.12 8.78 -11.93
CA ALA A 28 -10.42 8.47 -10.53
C ALA A 28 -11.02 9.70 -9.81
N LEU A 29 -10.40 10.87 -9.95
CA LEU A 29 -10.95 12.13 -9.38
C LEU A 29 -12.37 12.42 -9.89
N LYS A 30 -12.63 12.26 -11.20
CA LYS A 30 -13.98 12.41 -11.75
C LYS A 30 -14.98 11.43 -11.16
N LYS A 31 -14.58 10.19 -10.93
CA LYS A 31 -15.42 9.17 -10.28
C LYS A 31 -15.75 9.58 -8.85
N MET A 32 -14.75 10.04 -8.10
CA MET A 32 -14.92 10.50 -6.71
C MET A 32 -15.81 11.75 -6.61
N LEU A 33 -15.69 12.71 -7.55
CA LEU A 33 -16.59 13.88 -7.66
C LEU A 33 -18.04 13.44 -7.89
N ARG A 34 -18.28 12.52 -8.85
CA ARG A 34 -19.63 12.00 -9.12
C ARG A 34 -20.24 11.27 -7.92
N ALA A 35 -19.39 10.61 -7.11
CA ALA A 35 -19.81 9.94 -5.89
C ALA A 35 -19.89 10.87 -4.68
N ASN A 36 -19.67 12.18 -4.86
CA ASN A 36 -19.67 13.19 -3.79
C ASN A 36 -18.66 12.89 -2.65
N LEU A 37 -17.59 12.17 -2.96
CA LEU A 37 -16.50 11.86 -1.99
C LEU A 37 -15.48 13.00 -1.88
N ILE A 38 -15.36 13.79 -2.94
CA ILE A 38 -14.54 15.00 -3.00
C ILE A 38 -15.34 16.13 -3.66
N THR A 39 -14.93 17.37 -3.44
CA THR A 39 -15.48 18.56 -4.08
C THR A 39 -14.37 19.37 -4.73
N GLU A 40 -14.75 20.17 -5.74
CA GLU A 40 -13.86 21.15 -6.37
C GLU A 40 -14.03 22.50 -5.66
N VAL A 41 -12.90 23.07 -5.24
CA VAL A 41 -12.85 24.42 -4.68
C VAL A 41 -12.09 25.30 -5.64
N ALA A 42 -12.73 26.38 -6.09
CA ALA A 42 -12.08 27.38 -6.93
C ALA A 42 -10.96 28.03 -6.11
N GLY A 43 -9.73 27.96 -6.59
CA GLY A 43 -8.62 28.72 -6.01
C GLY A 43 -8.89 30.22 -6.12
N PRO A 44 -8.27 31.08 -5.27
CA PRO A 44 -8.41 32.52 -5.36
C PRO A 44 -8.06 32.98 -6.79
N ALA A 45 -8.91 33.82 -7.34
CA ALA A 45 -8.73 34.41 -8.66
C ALA A 45 -7.44 35.27 -8.63
N THR A 46 -6.35 34.69 -9.07
CA THR A 46 -5.13 35.46 -9.35
C THR A 46 -5.33 36.17 -10.69
N THR A 47 -5.03 37.46 -10.73
CA THR A 47 -5.14 38.37 -11.86
C THR A 47 -4.26 38.01 -13.09
N SER A 48 -3.78 36.79 -13.17
CA SER A 48 -2.95 36.28 -14.25
C SER A 48 -3.81 35.37 -15.16
N THR A 49 -3.66 35.56 -16.47
CA THR A 49 -4.30 34.86 -17.59
C THR A 49 -4.13 33.32 -17.63
N ARG A 50 -3.72 32.68 -16.53
CA ARG A 50 -3.62 31.22 -16.39
C ARG A 50 -4.94 30.65 -15.92
N ARG A 51 -5.39 29.54 -16.56
CA ARG A 51 -6.56 28.77 -16.16
C ARG A 51 -6.60 28.58 -14.64
N PRO A 52 -7.75 28.84 -13.98
CA PRO A 52 -7.88 28.65 -12.54
C PRO A 52 -7.48 27.23 -12.15
N ARG A 53 -6.60 27.12 -11.16
CA ARG A 53 -6.16 25.82 -10.64
C ARG A 53 -7.27 25.25 -9.79
N ILE A 54 -7.82 24.11 -10.22
CA ILE A 54 -8.82 23.37 -9.46
C ILE A 54 -8.15 22.73 -8.26
N THR A 55 -8.67 22.99 -7.07
CA THR A 55 -8.29 22.34 -5.81
C THR A 55 -9.36 21.33 -5.43
N TYR A 56 -8.95 20.14 -5.02
CA TYR A 56 -9.85 19.10 -4.53
C TYR A 56 -9.80 19.04 -3.01
N GLU A 57 -10.98 18.92 -2.39
CA GLU A 57 -11.14 18.72 -0.94
C GLU A 57 -12.01 17.51 -0.67
N VAL A 58 -11.71 16.78 0.40
CA VAL A 58 -12.49 15.62 0.82
C VAL A 58 -13.76 16.09 1.49
N THR A 59 -14.90 15.50 1.15
CA THR A 59 -16.18 15.74 1.81
C THR A 59 -16.33 14.91 3.09
N PRO A 60 -17.28 15.21 3.97
CA PRO A 60 -17.61 14.32 5.10
C PRO A 60 -17.94 12.90 4.64
N ALA A 61 -18.72 12.73 3.56
CA ALA A 61 -19.00 11.42 2.96
C ALA A 61 -17.74 10.72 2.44
N GLY A 62 -16.77 11.48 1.90
CA GLY A 62 -15.48 10.97 1.48
C GLY A 62 -14.64 10.48 2.66
N THR A 63 -14.64 11.21 3.76
CA THR A 63 -13.95 10.81 5.00
C THR A 63 -14.55 9.52 5.56
N GLU A 64 -15.87 9.43 5.66
CA GLU A 64 -16.56 8.22 6.12
C GLU A 64 -16.28 7.03 5.21
N HIS A 65 -16.32 7.23 3.89
CA HIS A 65 -15.99 6.19 2.92
C HIS A 65 -14.54 5.68 3.09
N PHE A 66 -13.59 6.59 3.29
CA PHE A 66 -12.19 6.24 3.55
C PHE A 66 -12.04 5.41 4.82
N GLN A 67 -12.66 5.85 5.93
CA GLN A 67 -12.63 5.12 7.21
C GLN A 67 -13.19 3.71 7.06
N ARG A 68 -14.31 3.57 6.35
CA ARG A 68 -14.91 2.26 6.06
C ARG A 68 -13.96 1.37 5.27
N LEU A 69 -13.33 1.88 4.20
CA LEU A 69 -12.35 1.12 3.43
C LEU A 69 -11.15 0.70 4.29
N MET A 70 -10.68 1.56 5.19
CA MET A 70 -9.56 1.21 6.07
C MET A 70 -9.95 0.19 7.15
N SER A 71 -11.20 0.18 7.61
CA SER A 71 -11.69 -0.76 8.62
C SER A 71 -11.97 -2.17 8.08
N GLU A 72 -12.08 -2.34 6.76
CA GLU A 72 -12.24 -3.65 6.15
C GLU A 72 -10.98 -4.49 6.37
N VAL A 73 -11.09 -5.57 7.13
CA VAL A 73 -10.04 -6.56 7.37
C VAL A 73 -10.47 -7.90 6.79
N GLY A 74 -9.77 -8.37 5.77
CA GLY A 74 -10.09 -9.62 5.09
C GLY A 74 -9.00 -9.98 4.08
N PRO A 75 -9.14 -11.09 3.34
CA PRO A 75 -8.12 -11.54 2.37
C PRO A 75 -7.66 -10.46 1.41
N THR A 76 -8.57 -9.62 0.92
CA THR A 76 -8.26 -8.49 0.04
C THR A 76 -7.35 -7.44 0.68
N ALA A 77 -7.36 -7.31 2.00
CA ALA A 77 -6.60 -6.28 2.71
C ALA A 77 -5.09 -6.55 2.73
N TRP A 78 -4.69 -7.81 2.63
CA TRP A 78 -3.30 -8.26 2.65
C TRP A 78 -2.79 -8.83 1.33
N GLU A 79 -3.57 -8.71 0.24
CA GLU A 79 -3.06 -8.96 -1.12
C GLU A 79 -2.04 -7.90 -1.53
N ASP A 80 -1.06 -8.31 -2.36
CA ASP A 80 0.07 -7.47 -2.76
C ASP A 80 -0.36 -6.08 -3.23
N ASP A 81 -1.42 -6.01 -4.04
CA ASP A 81 -1.93 -4.76 -4.59
C ASP A 81 -2.56 -3.80 -3.58
N ASN A 82 -3.10 -4.30 -2.49
CA ASN A 82 -3.84 -3.52 -1.51
C ASN A 82 -3.04 -3.26 -0.24
N PHE A 83 -2.11 -4.14 0.10
CA PHE A 83 -1.31 -4.04 1.31
C PHE A 83 -0.50 -2.75 1.35
N ASP A 84 0.23 -2.43 0.28
CA ASP A 84 1.07 -1.22 0.21
C ASP A 84 0.24 0.06 0.40
N ILE A 85 -0.95 0.10 -0.23
CA ILE A 85 -1.86 1.23 -0.08
C ILE A 85 -2.31 1.37 1.37
N ARG A 86 -2.75 0.28 2.00
CA ARG A 86 -3.20 0.30 3.40
C ARG A 86 -2.08 0.67 4.34
N PHE A 87 -0.89 0.11 4.14
CA PHE A 87 0.30 0.39 4.94
C PHE A 87 0.68 1.87 4.89
N ALA A 88 0.59 2.51 3.72
CA ALA A 88 0.84 3.94 3.56
C ALA A 88 -0.11 4.83 4.38
N PHE A 89 -1.29 4.32 4.77
CA PHE A 89 -2.28 5.03 5.59
C PHE A 89 -2.39 4.49 7.02
N PHE A 90 -1.47 3.68 7.50
CA PHE A 90 -1.50 3.11 8.85
C PHE A 90 -1.48 4.16 9.96
N SER A 91 -0.82 5.31 9.74
CA SER A 91 -0.87 6.43 10.68
C SER A 91 -2.28 6.97 10.97
N SER A 92 -3.23 6.72 10.06
CA SER A 92 -4.64 7.12 10.17
C SER A 92 -5.57 5.93 10.44
N THR A 93 -5.02 4.79 10.87
CA THR A 93 -5.75 3.53 11.07
C THR A 93 -5.56 3.06 12.51
N ASP A 94 -6.61 2.52 13.12
CA ASP A 94 -6.56 1.98 14.47
C ASP A 94 -5.56 0.82 14.60
N MET A 95 -4.87 0.76 15.74
CA MET A 95 -3.84 -0.26 16.02
C MET A 95 -4.36 -1.68 15.82
N GLU A 96 -5.59 -1.97 16.29
CA GLU A 96 -6.18 -3.30 16.12
C GLU A 96 -6.35 -3.70 14.65
N ILE A 97 -6.75 -2.74 13.80
CA ILE A 97 -6.88 -2.95 12.35
C ILE A 97 -5.49 -3.15 11.73
N ARG A 98 -4.50 -2.32 12.10
CA ARG A 98 -3.12 -2.47 11.61
C ARG A 98 -2.58 -3.87 11.94
N LEU A 99 -2.73 -4.32 13.17
CA LEU A 99 -2.29 -5.66 13.60
C LEU A 99 -2.96 -6.76 12.78
N ARG A 100 -4.28 -6.71 12.60
CA ARG A 100 -5.00 -7.70 11.79
C ARG A 100 -4.50 -7.77 10.35
N VAL A 101 -4.23 -6.61 9.73
CA VAL A 101 -3.70 -6.55 8.36
C VAL A 101 -2.29 -7.13 8.30
N LEU A 102 -1.39 -6.76 9.22
CA LEU A 102 -0.02 -7.26 9.29
C LEU A 102 0.02 -8.78 9.55
N GLU A 103 -0.77 -9.26 10.50
CA GLU A 103 -0.85 -10.69 10.84
C GLU A 103 -1.42 -11.51 9.69
N GLY A 104 -2.49 -11.02 9.04
CA GLY A 104 -3.08 -11.66 7.88
C GLY A 104 -2.09 -11.78 6.71
N ARG A 105 -1.36 -10.71 6.42
CA ARG A 105 -0.31 -10.72 5.40
C ARG A 105 0.80 -11.72 5.74
N ARG A 106 1.30 -11.67 6.97
CA ARG A 106 2.35 -12.59 7.43
C ARG A 106 1.92 -14.05 7.31
N SER A 107 0.72 -14.39 7.77
CA SER A 107 0.19 -15.76 7.68
C SER A 107 0.10 -16.24 6.23
N ARG A 108 -0.42 -15.39 5.33
CA ARG A 108 -0.50 -15.71 3.90
C ARG A 108 0.88 -15.95 3.27
N LEU A 109 1.85 -15.13 3.60
CA LEU A 109 3.23 -15.30 3.09
C LEU A 109 3.88 -16.56 3.66
N GLN A 110 3.64 -16.87 4.93
CA GLN A 110 4.14 -18.11 5.55
C GLN A 110 3.54 -19.35 4.87
N GLU A 111 2.23 -19.38 4.65
CA GLU A 111 1.56 -20.46 3.92
C GLU A 111 2.10 -20.64 2.49
N ARG A 112 2.40 -19.52 1.82
CA ARG A 112 3.03 -19.54 0.49
C ARG A 112 4.43 -20.11 0.55
N LEU A 113 5.22 -19.71 1.54
CA LEU A 113 6.58 -20.19 1.76
C LEU A 113 6.62 -21.70 1.99
N ASP A 114 5.79 -22.20 2.91
CA ASP A 114 5.68 -23.60 3.24
C ASP A 114 5.29 -24.45 2.02
N ARG A 115 4.38 -23.93 1.19
CA ARG A 115 3.98 -24.60 -0.07
C ARG A 115 5.13 -24.69 -1.06
N VAL A 116 5.84 -23.56 -1.30
CA VAL A 116 6.96 -23.51 -2.26
C VAL A 116 8.09 -24.41 -1.81
N GLN A 117 8.43 -24.41 -0.51
CA GLN A 117 9.46 -25.29 0.04
C GLN A 117 9.09 -26.77 -0.14
N GLY A 118 7.84 -27.16 0.14
CA GLY A 118 7.36 -28.52 -0.08
C GLY A 118 7.33 -28.96 -1.56
N GLU A 119 7.10 -28.03 -2.49
CA GLU A 119 7.19 -28.32 -3.92
C GLU A 119 8.65 -28.47 -4.39
N LEU A 120 9.56 -27.64 -3.89
CA LEU A 120 10.99 -27.71 -4.18
C LEU A 120 11.60 -29.06 -3.76
N GLU A 121 11.26 -29.55 -2.59
CA GLU A 121 11.73 -30.85 -2.09
C GLU A 121 11.30 -32.01 -3.00
N ARG A 122 10.12 -31.90 -3.63
CA ARG A 122 9.60 -32.93 -4.53
C ARG A 122 10.18 -32.88 -5.95
N THR A 123 10.61 -31.69 -6.41
CA THR A 123 10.94 -31.42 -7.82
C THR A 123 12.45 -31.28 -8.06
N GLN A 124 13.31 -31.51 -7.08
CA GLN A 124 14.77 -31.28 -7.15
C GLN A 124 15.51 -31.97 -8.33
N ALA A 125 14.88 -32.93 -8.99
CA ALA A 125 15.53 -33.75 -10.03
C ALA A 125 15.57 -33.13 -11.45
N GLU A 126 14.77 -32.10 -11.76
CA GLU A 126 14.59 -31.62 -13.14
C GLU A 126 14.81 -30.11 -13.38
N VAL A 127 15.17 -29.35 -12.35
CA VAL A 127 15.23 -27.88 -12.47
C VAL A 127 16.61 -27.44 -12.94
N ASN A 128 16.69 -26.67 -14.03
CA ASN A 128 17.95 -26.09 -14.47
C ASN A 128 18.47 -25.04 -13.47
N ARG A 129 19.78 -24.77 -13.51
CA ARG A 129 20.47 -23.86 -12.57
C ARG A 129 19.80 -22.49 -12.41
N TYR A 130 19.33 -21.90 -13.50
CA TYR A 130 18.71 -20.55 -13.47
C TYR A 130 17.32 -20.57 -12.83
N ALA A 131 16.54 -21.60 -13.08
CA ALA A 131 15.25 -21.78 -12.46
C ALA A 131 15.40 -22.02 -10.93
N ALA A 132 16.38 -22.82 -10.52
CA ALA A 132 16.72 -23.03 -9.11
C ALA A 132 17.13 -21.72 -8.42
N GLU A 133 17.95 -20.90 -9.08
CA GLU A 133 18.39 -19.60 -8.57
C GLU A 133 17.23 -18.62 -8.43
N LEU A 134 16.31 -18.58 -9.41
CA LEU A 134 15.11 -17.75 -9.34
C LEU A 134 14.20 -18.17 -8.18
N GLN A 135 14.01 -19.45 -7.97
CA GLN A 135 13.24 -19.99 -6.86
C GLN A 135 13.86 -19.63 -5.51
N ARG A 136 15.19 -19.82 -5.37
CA ARG A 136 15.92 -19.44 -4.17
C ARG A 136 15.75 -17.95 -3.86
N HIS A 137 15.93 -17.08 -4.84
CA HIS A 137 15.72 -15.65 -4.70
C HIS A 137 14.29 -15.30 -4.27
N GLY A 138 13.30 -15.99 -4.83
CA GLY A 138 11.90 -15.83 -4.44
C GLY A 138 11.64 -16.21 -2.98
N VAL A 139 12.15 -17.36 -2.53
CA VAL A 139 12.05 -17.82 -1.14
C VAL A 139 12.68 -16.80 -0.20
N GLU A 140 13.94 -16.41 -0.44
CA GLU A 140 14.65 -15.44 0.39
C GLU A 140 13.92 -14.08 0.47
N SER A 141 13.28 -13.66 -0.62
CA SER A 141 12.49 -12.42 -0.64
C SER A 141 11.28 -12.51 0.28
N VAL A 142 10.53 -13.62 0.22
CA VAL A 142 9.36 -13.84 1.08
C VAL A 142 9.78 -13.97 2.55
N GLU A 143 10.87 -14.67 2.84
CA GLU A 143 11.40 -14.77 4.20
C GLU A 143 11.79 -13.41 4.79
N ARG A 144 12.40 -12.53 4.00
CA ARG A 144 12.71 -11.15 4.43
C ARG A 144 11.44 -10.39 4.77
N GLU A 145 10.40 -10.50 3.94
CA GLU A 145 9.12 -9.83 4.18
C GLU A 145 8.42 -10.38 5.44
N VAL A 146 8.43 -11.68 5.67
CA VAL A 146 7.88 -12.31 6.89
C VAL A 146 8.60 -11.81 8.15
N ARG A 147 9.94 -11.70 8.12
CA ARG A 147 10.70 -11.12 9.24
C ARG A 147 10.32 -9.66 9.49
N TRP A 148 10.31 -8.83 8.46
CA TRP A 148 9.92 -7.42 8.54
C TRP A 148 8.51 -7.25 9.12
N LEU A 149 7.54 -8.04 8.67
CA LEU A 149 6.17 -8.02 9.22
C LEU A 149 6.15 -8.43 10.69
N SER A 150 6.96 -9.40 11.09
CA SER A 150 7.05 -9.85 12.49
C SER A 150 7.60 -8.74 13.39
N ASP A 151 8.62 -8.03 12.93
CA ASP A 151 9.20 -6.89 13.66
C ASP A 151 8.19 -5.74 13.80
N LEU A 152 7.44 -5.43 12.74
CA LEU A 152 6.36 -4.44 12.79
C LEU A 152 5.25 -4.83 13.77
N ILE A 153 4.82 -6.08 13.76
CA ILE A 153 3.79 -6.58 14.69
C ILE A 153 4.28 -6.45 16.15
N GLN A 154 5.55 -6.75 16.41
CA GLN A 154 6.12 -6.58 17.75
C GLN A 154 6.17 -5.11 18.17
N ALA A 155 6.59 -4.21 17.28
CA ALA A 155 6.61 -2.77 17.53
C ALA A 155 5.20 -2.22 17.83
N GLU A 156 4.21 -2.60 17.04
CA GLU A 156 2.81 -2.20 17.27
C GLU A 156 2.29 -2.70 18.62
N ARG A 157 2.61 -3.92 19.02
CA ARG A 157 2.20 -4.50 20.31
C ARG A 157 2.95 -3.90 21.49
N GLY A 158 4.20 -3.47 21.30
CA GLY A 158 5.04 -2.84 22.33
C GLY A 158 4.65 -1.38 22.65
N GLY A 159 3.73 -0.79 21.87
CA GLY A 159 3.30 0.61 22.06
C GLY A 159 4.30 1.64 21.51
N ASP A 160 5.39 1.22 20.89
CA ASP A 160 6.37 2.08 20.20
C ASP A 160 5.91 2.37 18.76
N GLY A 161 4.74 2.97 18.61
CA GLY A 161 4.09 3.25 17.31
C GLY A 161 4.88 4.16 16.36
N GLN A 162 6.20 4.09 16.40
CA GLN A 162 7.11 4.70 15.44
C GLN A 162 7.64 3.62 14.50
N PRO A 163 7.38 3.70 13.18
CA PRO A 163 7.89 2.74 12.23
C PRO A 163 9.43 2.70 12.32
N ALA A 164 9.99 1.49 12.39
CA ALA A 164 11.43 1.30 12.32
C ALA A 164 12.00 1.98 11.06
N PRO A 165 13.17 2.63 11.14
CA PRO A 165 13.81 3.24 9.97
C PRO A 165 14.02 2.17 8.89
N ALA A 166 13.72 2.55 7.65
CA ALA A 166 13.93 1.69 6.49
C ALA A 166 15.39 1.20 6.46
N PRO A 167 15.63 -0.07 6.08
CA PRO A 167 16.98 -0.58 5.95
C PRO A 167 17.76 0.29 4.95
N THR A 168 18.83 0.88 5.41
CA THR A 168 19.81 1.57 4.56
C THR A 168 20.47 0.53 3.68
N HIS A 169 20.23 0.60 2.39
CA HIS A 169 21.01 -0.12 1.40
C HIS A 169 22.38 0.55 1.28
N ASP A 170 23.39 -0.10 1.83
CA ASP A 170 24.79 0.05 1.41
C ASP A 170 25.06 -0.75 0.15
#